data_f550e6dfb30435cb9a8f91555ef5fbfe
#
_entry.id   f550e6dfb30435cb9a8f91555ef5fbfe
#
_cell.length_a   1.000
_cell.length_b   1.000
_cell.length_c   1.000
_cell.angle_alpha   90.00
_cell.angle_beta   90.00
_cell.angle_gamma   90.00
#
_symmetry.space_group_name_H-M   'P 1'
#
loop_
_entity.id
_entity.type
_entity.pdbx_description
1 polymer ?
#
loop_
_entity_poly.entity_id
_entity_poly.type
_entity_poly.pdbx_seq_one_letter_code
_entity_poly.pdbx_strand_id
1 'polypeptide(L)'
;MQLHKRDVVVAATALLDTYGIADLTMRRLARELDVSPGALYWHFANKQQLLGAVADRILESVDDVPAGWRDRVAGICRRLRDALLSHTDGAELVSASFAAGQSDAMAQILARLTTAAADAGVAPTHAGLAARTVVYYVLGFTADEQSRLQLDAAGAELPDGQSILSEDPSARFAFGLRLLVDGIAVHSDTVVGGRD
;
A
#
# COMPACT_ATOMS: atom_id res chain seq x y z
N MET A 1 -3.41 12.91 -31.52
CA MET A 1 -2.87 13.28 -30.17
C MET A 1 -1.77 12.29 -29.83
N GLN A 2 -0.62 12.75 -29.39
CA GLN A 2 0.48 11.85 -29.00
C GLN A 2 0.17 11.29 -27.60
N LEU A 3 0.10 9.96 -27.46
CA LEU A 3 -0.12 9.29 -26.17
C LEU A 3 1.16 9.39 -25.32
N HIS A 4 1.04 9.84 -24.07
CA HIS A 4 2.15 9.88 -23.12
C HIS A 4 1.95 8.85 -22.00
N LYS A 5 3.06 8.38 -21.41
CA LYS A 5 3.04 7.42 -20.29
C LYS A 5 2.13 7.86 -19.15
N ARG A 6 2.11 9.17 -18.83
CA ARG A 6 1.24 9.75 -17.80
C ARG A 6 -0.24 9.59 -18.14
N ASP A 7 -0.64 9.79 -19.41
CA ASP A 7 -2.04 9.68 -19.84
C ASP A 7 -2.53 8.24 -19.66
N VAL A 8 -1.66 7.26 -19.98
CA VAL A 8 -1.95 5.84 -19.78
C VAL A 8 -2.18 5.52 -18.29
N VAL A 9 -1.34 6.04 -17.39
CA VAL A 9 -1.48 5.83 -15.94
C VAL A 9 -2.74 6.48 -15.40
N VAL A 10 -3.07 7.71 -15.86
CA VAL A 10 -4.30 8.40 -15.44
C VAL A 10 -5.53 7.60 -15.86
N ALA A 11 -5.60 7.15 -17.10
CA ALA A 11 -6.71 6.33 -17.60
C ALA A 11 -6.79 4.96 -16.89
N ALA A 12 -5.63 4.33 -16.62
CA ALA A 12 -5.59 3.07 -15.87
C ALA A 12 -6.09 3.23 -14.42
N THR A 13 -5.74 4.35 -13.75
CA THR A 13 -6.26 4.66 -12.41
C THR A 13 -7.78 4.89 -12.44
N ALA A 14 -8.29 5.62 -13.43
CA ALA A 14 -9.73 5.83 -13.58
C ALA A 14 -10.49 4.52 -13.86
N LEU A 15 -9.91 3.60 -14.65
CA LEU A 15 -10.46 2.26 -14.86
C LEU A 15 -10.48 1.44 -13.58
N LEU A 16 -9.41 1.49 -12.79
CA LEU A 16 -9.34 0.85 -11.47
C LEU A 16 -10.47 1.35 -10.57
N ASP A 17 -10.64 2.66 -10.45
CA ASP A 17 -11.63 3.26 -9.55
C ASP A 17 -13.07 2.95 -9.97
N THR A 18 -13.31 2.79 -11.27
CA THR A 18 -14.65 2.55 -11.80
C THR A 18 -15.03 1.07 -11.80
N TYR A 19 -14.06 0.16 -12.07
CA TYR A 19 -14.36 -1.23 -12.37
C TYR A 19 -13.55 -2.25 -11.57
N GLY A 20 -12.63 -1.79 -10.72
CA GLY A 20 -11.74 -2.64 -9.93
C GLY A 20 -10.56 -3.23 -10.72
N ILE A 21 -9.68 -3.91 -9.98
CA ILE A 21 -8.41 -4.46 -10.52
C ILE A 21 -8.62 -5.60 -11.52
N ALA A 22 -9.70 -6.38 -11.37
CA ALA A 22 -10.02 -7.50 -12.26
C ALA A 22 -10.27 -7.03 -13.70
N ASP A 23 -10.90 -5.87 -13.83
CA ASP A 23 -11.23 -5.26 -15.11
C ASP A 23 -10.09 -4.41 -15.70
N LEU A 24 -9.05 -4.11 -14.94
CA LEU A 24 -7.87 -3.39 -15.42
C LEU A 24 -6.99 -4.30 -16.28
N THR A 25 -7.30 -4.36 -17.59
CA THR A 25 -6.55 -5.14 -18.59
C THR A 25 -5.96 -4.24 -19.67
N MET A 26 -4.84 -4.66 -20.28
CA MET A 26 -4.23 -3.92 -21.40
C MET A 26 -5.23 -3.70 -22.56
N ARG A 27 -6.09 -4.68 -22.85
CA ARG A 27 -7.10 -4.56 -23.92
C ARG A 27 -8.17 -3.55 -23.59
N ARG A 28 -8.67 -3.53 -22.34
CA ARG A 28 -9.70 -2.58 -21.92
C ARG A 28 -9.15 -1.17 -21.90
N LEU A 29 -7.93 -0.99 -21.36
CA LEU A 29 -7.24 0.30 -21.32
C LEU A 29 -6.97 0.85 -22.73
N ALA A 30 -6.54 0.01 -23.68
CA ALA A 30 -6.35 0.40 -25.07
C ALA A 30 -7.65 0.92 -25.71
N ARG A 31 -8.78 0.24 -25.45
CA ARG A 31 -10.11 0.64 -25.92
C ARG A 31 -10.55 1.97 -25.28
N GLU A 32 -10.30 2.16 -23.98
CA GLU A 32 -10.63 3.40 -23.29
C GLU A 32 -9.88 4.61 -23.86
N LEU A 33 -8.62 4.40 -24.24
CA LEU A 33 -7.76 5.42 -24.82
C LEU A 33 -7.89 5.57 -26.35
N ASP A 34 -8.77 4.78 -26.99
CA ASP A 34 -8.93 4.72 -28.45
C ASP A 34 -7.60 4.48 -29.20
N VAL A 35 -6.81 3.53 -28.70
CA VAL A 35 -5.52 3.15 -29.29
C VAL A 35 -5.42 1.62 -29.48
N SER A 36 -4.46 1.18 -30.30
CA SER A 36 -4.17 -0.25 -30.38
C SER A 36 -3.50 -0.74 -29.09
N PRO A 37 -3.70 -2.00 -28.66
CA PRO A 37 -2.95 -2.58 -27.54
C PRO A 37 -1.43 -2.50 -27.73
N GLY A 38 -0.92 -2.59 -28.96
CA GLY A 38 0.48 -2.41 -29.29
C GLY A 38 1.04 -1.05 -28.89
N ALA A 39 0.23 0.00 -28.97
CA ALA A 39 0.64 1.35 -28.57
C ALA A 39 0.93 1.45 -27.06
N LEU A 40 0.22 0.68 -26.23
CA LEU A 40 0.48 0.63 -24.79
C LEU A 40 1.79 -0.09 -24.46
N TYR A 41 2.15 -1.13 -25.22
CA TYR A 41 3.38 -1.87 -25.00
C TYR A 41 4.64 -1.07 -25.31
N TRP A 42 4.55 0.05 -26.04
CA TRP A 42 5.64 1.01 -26.17
C TRP A 42 5.91 1.79 -24.88
N HIS A 43 4.89 1.96 -24.02
CA HIS A 43 5.00 2.67 -22.76
C HIS A 43 5.28 1.73 -21.58
N PHE A 44 4.72 0.51 -21.60
CA PHE A 44 4.81 -0.48 -20.53
C PHE A 44 5.03 -1.86 -21.15
N ALA A 45 6.19 -2.45 -20.90
CA ALA A 45 6.57 -3.75 -21.50
C ALA A 45 5.61 -4.90 -21.12
N ASN A 46 4.92 -4.77 -19.98
CA ASN A 46 3.94 -5.75 -19.48
C ASN A 46 2.95 -5.09 -18.52
N LYS A 47 1.91 -5.88 -18.11
CA LYS A 47 0.89 -5.42 -17.17
C LYS A 47 1.49 -5.06 -15.80
N GLN A 48 2.50 -5.78 -15.32
CA GLN A 48 3.11 -5.53 -14.01
C GLN A 48 3.76 -4.16 -13.93
N GLN A 49 4.46 -3.72 -14.98
CA GLN A 49 5.00 -2.36 -15.06
C GLN A 49 3.91 -1.28 -15.06
N LEU A 50 2.79 -1.53 -15.74
CA LEU A 50 1.64 -0.63 -15.68
C LEU A 50 1.07 -0.55 -14.26
N LEU A 51 0.84 -1.71 -13.61
CA LEU A 51 0.35 -1.75 -12.23
C LEU A 51 1.31 -1.05 -11.25
N GLY A 52 2.64 -1.21 -11.46
CA GLY A 52 3.64 -0.48 -10.69
C GLY A 52 3.50 1.04 -10.81
N ALA A 53 3.34 1.54 -12.02
CA ALA A 53 3.16 2.97 -12.25
C ALA A 53 1.82 3.51 -11.71
N VAL A 54 0.76 2.68 -11.69
CA VAL A 54 -0.51 3.02 -11.03
C VAL A 54 -0.32 3.02 -9.52
N ALA A 55 0.40 2.04 -8.94
CA ALA A 55 0.75 2.02 -7.53
C ALA A 55 1.54 3.28 -7.12
N ASP A 56 2.53 3.68 -7.90
CA ASP A 56 3.31 4.91 -7.64
C ASP A 56 2.43 6.15 -7.63
N ARG A 57 1.44 6.22 -8.53
CA ARG A 57 0.46 7.31 -8.56
C ARG A 57 -0.45 7.31 -7.32
N ILE A 58 -0.96 6.15 -6.89
CA ILE A 58 -1.76 6.01 -5.66
C ILE A 58 -0.97 6.50 -4.46
N LEU A 59 0.32 6.19 -4.41
CA LEU A 59 1.20 6.46 -3.27
C LEU A 59 1.89 7.83 -3.32
N GLU A 60 1.61 8.66 -4.33
CA GLU A 60 2.25 9.98 -4.52
C GLU A 60 2.10 10.91 -3.30
N SER A 61 1.01 10.76 -2.53
CA SER A 61 0.73 11.55 -1.32
C SER A 61 1.38 11.01 -0.04
N VAL A 62 2.06 9.86 -0.11
CA VAL A 62 2.67 9.22 1.07
C VAL A 62 4.06 9.80 1.31
N ASP A 63 4.10 11.01 1.87
CA ASP A 63 5.33 11.71 2.20
C ASP A 63 5.95 11.26 3.52
N ASP A 64 7.24 11.59 3.71
CA ASP A 64 7.91 11.43 4.99
C ASP A 64 7.38 12.44 6.01
N VAL A 65 7.40 12.05 7.29
CA VAL A 65 7.04 12.90 8.43
C VAL A 65 8.32 13.23 9.20
N PRO A 66 8.78 14.48 9.22
CA PRO A 66 9.93 14.87 10.03
C PRO A 66 9.54 14.84 11.52
N ALA A 67 9.79 13.68 12.17
CA ALA A 67 9.42 13.43 13.56
C ALA A 67 10.33 12.35 14.16
N GLY A 68 10.21 12.10 15.46
CA GLY A 68 10.82 10.94 16.08
C GLY A 68 10.37 9.62 15.41
N TRP A 69 11.17 8.56 15.50
CA TRP A 69 10.93 7.33 14.76
C TRP A 69 9.51 6.73 14.95
N ARG A 70 8.94 6.83 16.16
CA ARG A 70 7.57 6.33 16.45
C ARG A 70 6.51 7.07 15.64
N ASP A 71 6.57 8.39 15.65
CA ASP A 71 5.60 9.23 14.94
C ASP A 71 5.81 9.14 13.42
N ARG A 72 7.05 8.94 12.97
CA ARG A 72 7.39 8.69 11.57
C ARG A 72 6.74 7.40 11.09
N VAL A 73 6.93 6.27 11.78
CA VAL A 73 6.28 5.00 11.45
C VAL A 73 4.76 5.16 11.43
N ALA A 74 4.19 5.74 12.49
CA ALA A 74 2.75 5.92 12.60
C ALA A 74 2.19 6.86 11.50
N GLY A 75 2.91 7.91 11.17
CA GLY A 75 2.51 8.88 10.13
C GLY A 75 2.53 8.27 8.74
N ILE A 76 3.61 7.58 8.37
CA ILE A 76 3.73 6.88 7.08
C ILE A 76 2.62 5.84 6.94
N CYS A 77 2.38 5.01 7.98
CA CYS A 77 1.36 3.96 7.93
C CYS A 77 -0.06 4.50 7.78
N ARG A 78 -0.40 5.60 8.46
CA ARG A 78 -1.72 6.25 8.28
C ARG A 78 -1.89 6.78 6.87
N ARG A 79 -0.91 7.53 6.34
CA ARG A 79 -0.97 8.04 4.96
C ARG A 79 -1.01 6.93 3.93
N LEU A 80 -0.26 5.84 4.15
CA LEU A 80 -0.32 4.67 3.27
C LEU A 80 -1.74 4.09 3.25
N ARG A 81 -2.35 3.83 4.43
CA ARG A 81 -3.74 3.36 4.50
C ARG A 81 -4.71 4.32 3.80
N ASP A 82 -4.60 5.62 4.06
CA ASP A 82 -5.49 6.63 3.47
C ASP A 82 -5.36 6.66 1.94
N ALA A 83 -4.13 6.57 1.41
CA ALA A 83 -3.86 6.49 -0.03
C ALA A 83 -4.48 5.23 -0.64
N LEU A 84 -4.36 4.07 0.02
CA LEU A 84 -4.95 2.82 -0.45
C LEU A 84 -6.47 2.87 -0.46
N LEU A 85 -7.09 3.43 0.58
CA LEU A 85 -8.55 3.55 0.71
C LEU A 85 -9.15 4.56 -0.28
N SER A 86 -8.37 5.50 -0.80
CA SER A 86 -8.85 6.50 -1.76
C SER A 86 -9.09 5.94 -3.18
N HIS A 87 -8.72 4.67 -3.43
CA HIS A 87 -8.87 4.01 -4.72
C HIS A 87 -9.52 2.63 -4.56
N THR A 88 -10.43 2.27 -5.47
CA THR A 88 -11.02 0.92 -5.54
C THR A 88 -9.89 -0.12 -5.71
N ASP A 89 -9.91 -1.17 -4.89
CA ASP A 89 -8.89 -2.22 -4.87
C ASP A 89 -7.44 -1.71 -4.72
N GLY A 90 -7.27 -0.51 -4.14
CA GLY A 90 -5.96 0.12 -4.01
C GLY A 90 -4.98 -0.74 -3.21
N ALA A 91 -5.43 -1.39 -2.14
CA ALA A 91 -4.58 -2.28 -1.33
C ALA A 91 -4.16 -3.54 -2.11
N GLU A 92 -5.07 -4.14 -2.89
CA GLU A 92 -4.76 -5.31 -3.72
C GLU A 92 -3.76 -4.95 -4.82
N LEU A 93 -3.98 -3.85 -5.54
CA LEU A 93 -3.10 -3.38 -6.61
C LEU A 93 -1.69 -3.09 -6.09
N VAL A 94 -1.59 -2.33 -4.99
CA VAL A 94 -0.29 -1.98 -4.40
C VAL A 94 0.41 -3.20 -3.83
N SER A 95 -0.32 -4.13 -3.20
CA SER A 95 0.24 -5.41 -2.72
C SER A 95 0.82 -6.24 -3.86
N ALA A 96 0.10 -6.38 -4.98
CA ALA A 96 0.59 -7.09 -6.16
C ALA A 96 1.84 -6.42 -6.77
N SER A 97 1.86 -5.08 -6.84
CA SER A 97 2.99 -4.31 -7.35
C SER A 97 4.21 -4.41 -6.44
N PHE A 98 4.00 -4.40 -5.12
CA PHE A 98 5.05 -4.58 -4.12
C PHE A 98 5.67 -5.98 -4.20
N ALA A 99 4.85 -7.02 -4.30
CA ALA A 99 5.33 -8.40 -4.46
C ALA A 99 6.14 -8.59 -5.75
N ALA A 100 5.74 -7.91 -6.83
CA ALA A 100 6.44 -7.93 -8.11
C ALA A 100 7.70 -7.02 -8.15
N GLY A 101 7.95 -6.19 -7.14
CA GLY A 101 9.05 -5.23 -7.10
C GLY A 101 8.94 -4.15 -8.19
N GLN A 102 7.72 -3.74 -8.56
CA GLN A 102 7.47 -2.83 -9.69
C GLN A 102 7.05 -1.41 -9.26
N SER A 103 7.00 -1.11 -7.95
CA SER A 103 6.65 0.22 -7.44
C SER A 103 7.86 0.88 -6.77
N ASP A 104 8.32 1.99 -7.33
CA ASP A 104 9.40 2.81 -6.77
C ASP A 104 8.94 3.52 -5.50
N ALA A 105 7.68 3.97 -5.44
CA ALA A 105 7.10 4.61 -4.26
C ALA A 105 7.06 3.64 -3.06
N MET A 106 6.66 2.38 -3.26
CA MET A 106 6.71 1.36 -2.20
C MET A 106 8.14 1.07 -1.74
N ALA A 107 9.10 1.02 -2.66
CA ALA A 107 10.52 0.85 -2.30
C ALA A 107 11.00 2.01 -1.42
N GLN A 108 10.62 3.26 -1.73
CA GLN A 108 10.95 4.43 -0.91
C GLN A 108 10.26 4.40 0.46
N ILE A 109 8.98 4.03 0.52
CA ILE A 109 8.24 3.87 1.79
C ILE A 109 8.94 2.83 2.67
N LEU A 110 9.30 1.68 2.10
CA LEU A 110 10.02 0.62 2.81
C LEU A 110 11.38 1.10 3.33
N ALA A 111 12.14 1.86 2.53
CA ALA A 111 13.42 2.44 2.93
C ALA A 111 13.27 3.41 4.12
N ARG A 112 12.25 4.28 4.10
CA ARG A 112 11.95 5.23 5.19
C ARG A 112 11.56 4.50 6.49
N LEU A 113 10.75 3.45 6.39
CA LEU A 113 10.39 2.61 7.55
C LEU A 113 11.60 1.82 8.08
N THR A 114 12.48 1.35 7.20
CA THR A 114 13.74 0.68 7.59
C THR A 114 14.65 1.64 8.34
N THR A 115 14.78 2.90 7.87
CA THR A 115 15.53 3.94 8.59
C THR A 115 14.89 4.23 9.95
N ALA A 116 13.56 4.34 10.03
CA ALA A 116 12.88 4.56 11.31
C ALA A 116 13.08 3.41 12.30
N ALA A 117 13.12 2.16 11.84
CA ALA A 117 13.43 1.00 12.67
C ALA A 117 14.89 1.03 13.15
N ALA A 118 15.84 1.43 12.31
CA ALA A 118 17.24 1.62 12.69
C ALA A 118 17.40 2.76 13.70
N ASP A 119 16.71 3.88 13.52
CA ASP A 119 16.68 5.01 14.48
C ASP A 119 16.08 4.59 15.83
N ALA A 120 15.19 3.59 15.83
CA ALA A 120 14.68 2.97 17.04
C ALA A 120 15.72 2.09 17.76
N GLY A 121 16.83 1.74 17.12
CA GLY A 121 17.87 0.84 17.65
C GLY A 121 17.74 -0.62 17.24
N VAL A 122 16.84 -0.95 16.29
CA VAL A 122 16.77 -2.30 15.72
C VAL A 122 18.04 -2.60 14.93
N ALA A 123 18.62 -3.80 15.15
CA ALA A 123 19.84 -4.21 14.47
C ALA A 123 19.69 -4.11 12.93
N PRO A 124 20.73 -3.70 12.19
CA PRO A 124 20.65 -3.52 10.72
C PRO A 124 20.14 -4.75 9.97
N THR A 125 20.44 -5.95 10.47
CA THR A 125 19.98 -7.24 9.91
C THR A 125 18.47 -7.44 10.05
N HIS A 126 17.80 -6.76 10.97
CA HIS A 126 16.38 -6.91 11.28
C HIS A 126 15.55 -5.67 10.91
N ALA A 127 16.17 -4.51 10.72
CA ALA A 127 15.44 -3.27 10.43
C ALA A 127 14.56 -3.38 9.18
N GLY A 128 15.06 -4.00 8.11
CA GLY A 128 14.29 -4.26 6.90
C GLY A 128 13.14 -5.27 7.11
N LEU A 129 13.31 -6.25 8.00
CA LEU A 129 12.24 -7.19 8.34
C LEU A 129 11.15 -6.51 9.16
N ALA A 130 11.52 -5.67 10.13
CA ALA A 130 10.58 -4.87 10.91
C ALA A 130 9.74 -3.95 9.99
N ALA A 131 10.39 -3.25 9.07
CA ALA A 131 9.72 -2.41 8.08
C ALA A 131 8.73 -3.20 7.20
N ARG A 132 9.11 -4.38 6.71
CA ARG A 132 8.23 -5.25 5.93
C ARG A 132 7.03 -5.74 6.74
N THR A 133 7.24 -6.11 8.01
CA THR A 133 6.16 -6.53 8.91
C THR A 133 5.11 -5.43 9.05
N VAL A 134 5.55 -4.19 9.24
CA VAL A 134 4.67 -3.02 9.30
C VAL A 134 3.91 -2.83 7.98
N VAL A 135 4.60 -2.91 6.84
CA VAL A 135 3.96 -2.82 5.51
C VAL A 135 2.91 -3.92 5.31
N TYR A 136 3.22 -5.17 5.66
CA TYR A 136 2.26 -6.28 5.54
C TYR A 136 1.02 -6.07 6.41
N TYR A 137 1.20 -5.52 7.62
CA TYR A 137 0.07 -5.15 8.46
C TYR A 137 -0.82 -4.11 7.77
N VAL A 138 -0.26 -3.02 7.26
CA VAL A 138 -1.03 -1.96 6.59
C VAL A 138 -1.77 -2.52 5.37
N LEU A 139 -1.07 -3.23 4.48
CA LEU A 139 -1.66 -3.80 3.27
C LEU A 139 -2.77 -4.79 3.60
N GLY A 140 -2.54 -5.73 4.51
CA GLY A 140 -3.52 -6.76 4.87
C GLY A 140 -4.74 -6.18 5.58
N PHE A 141 -4.53 -5.26 6.55
CA PHE A 141 -5.63 -4.59 7.23
C PHE A 141 -6.49 -3.78 6.26
N THR A 142 -5.85 -3.01 5.37
CA THR A 142 -6.59 -2.17 4.41
C THR A 142 -7.31 -3.00 3.34
N ALA A 143 -6.72 -4.12 2.91
CA ALA A 143 -7.40 -5.03 1.97
C ALA A 143 -8.65 -5.66 2.59
N ASP A 144 -8.59 -6.09 3.87
CA ASP A 144 -9.77 -6.58 4.60
C ASP A 144 -10.83 -5.48 4.74
N GLU A 145 -10.43 -4.27 5.08
CA GLU A 145 -11.32 -3.11 5.17
C GLU A 145 -12.01 -2.80 3.83
N GLN A 146 -11.27 -2.75 2.72
CA GLN A 146 -11.84 -2.53 1.38
C GLN A 146 -12.81 -3.64 0.97
N SER A 147 -12.44 -4.90 1.21
CA SER A 147 -13.32 -6.04 0.91
C SER A 147 -14.65 -5.96 1.66
N ARG A 148 -14.64 -5.53 2.93
CA ARG A 148 -15.86 -5.36 3.72
C ARG A 148 -16.72 -4.20 3.23
N LEU A 149 -16.11 -3.07 2.88
CA LEU A 149 -16.82 -1.94 2.29
C LEU A 149 -17.51 -2.34 0.97
N GLN A 150 -16.86 -3.17 0.16
CA GLN A 150 -17.44 -3.68 -1.10
C GLN A 150 -18.59 -4.64 -0.85
N LEU A 151 -18.46 -5.55 0.14
CA LEU A 151 -19.53 -6.48 0.53
C LEU A 151 -20.76 -5.72 1.07
N ASP A 152 -20.55 -4.72 1.93
CA ASP A 152 -21.61 -3.88 2.47
C ASP A 152 -22.31 -3.09 1.35
N ALA A 153 -21.55 -2.47 0.44
CA ALA A 153 -22.09 -1.77 -0.71
C ALA A 153 -22.90 -2.69 -1.67
N ALA A 154 -22.54 -3.98 -1.73
CA ALA A 154 -23.26 -5.00 -2.49
C ALA A 154 -24.51 -5.54 -1.74
N GLY A 155 -24.78 -5.08 -0.51
CA GLY A 155 -25.88 -5.55 0.32
C GLY A 155 -25.70 -6.98 0.85
N ALA A 156 -24.45 -7.46 0.99
CA ALA A 156 -24.19 -8.77 1.56
C ALA A 156 -24.44 -8.78 3.07
N GLU A 157 -25.26 -9.72 3.53
CA GLU A 157 -25.44 -9.98 4.97
C GLU A 157 -24.19 -10.68 5.52
N LEU A 158 -23.45 -10.00 6.40
CA LEU A 158 -22.31 -10.59 7.09
C LEU A 158 -22.78 -11.22 8.41
N PRO A 159 -22.27 -12.41 8.79
CA PRO A 159 -22.64 -13.03 10.07
C PRO A 159 -22.32 -12.12 11.25
N ASP A 160 -23.23 -12.09 12.24
CA ASP A 160 -23.02 -11.35 13.49
C ASP A 160 -21.68 -11.73 14.15
N GLY A 161 -20.91 -10.73 14.56
CA GLY A 161 -19.62 -10.89 15.22
C GLY A 161 -18.41 -11.12 14.29
N GLN A 162 -18.61 -11.33 12.97
CA GLN A 162 -17.52 -11.40 12.01
C GLN A 162 -17.17 -10.04 11.40
N SER A 163 -18.00 -9.03 11.60
CA SER A 163 -17.71 -7.67 11.16
C SER A 163 -16.59 -7.05 12.01
N ILE A 164 -15.37 -7.11 11.51
CA ILE A 164 -14.24 -6.39 12.11
C ILE A 164 -14.43 -4.87 12.00
N LEU A 165 -15.28 -4.40 11.10
CA LEU A 165 -15.57 -2.99 10.86
C LEU A 165 -16.67 -2.42 11.77
N SER A 166 -17.02 -3.08 12.88
CA SER A 166 -18.27 -2.81 13.58
C SER A 166 -18.39 -1.40 14.14
N GLU A 167 -17.36 -0.67 14.56
CA GLU A 167 -17.59 0.68 15.13
C GLU A 167 -16.53 1.71 14.82
N ASP A 168 -15.24 1.37 14.70
CA ASP A 168 -14.17 2.33 14.39
C ASP A 168 -12.97 1.62 13.74
N PRO A 169 -12.95 1.48 12.41
CA PRO A 169 -11.82 0.89 11.68
C PRO A 169 -10.51 1.63 11.97
N SER A 170 -10.57 2.94 12.16
CA SER A 170 -9.37 3.75 12.40
C SER A 170 -8.78 3.50 13.78
N ALA A 171 -9.60 3.34 14.81
CA ALA A 171 -9.14 2.97 16.15
C ALA A 171 -8.52 1.56 16.17
N ARG A 172 -9.10 0.60 15.43
CA ARG A 172 -8.56 -0.76 15.30
C ARG A 172 -7.23 -0.78 14.57
N PHE A 173 -7.14 -0.08 13.44
CA PHE A 173 -5.89 0.10 12.72
C PHE A 173 -4.81 0.72 13.63
N ALA A 174 -5.15 1.79 14.34
CA ALA A 174 -4.23 2.47 15.26
C ALA A 174 -3.79 1.55 16.41
N PHE A 175 -4.67 0.69 16.92
CA PHE A 175 -4.33 -0.27 17.97
C PHE A 175 -3.29 -1.29 17.48
N GLY A 176 -3.54 -1.96 16.34
CA GLY A 176 -2.58 -2.92 15.79
C GLY A 176 -1.25 -2.28 15.40
N LEU A 177 -1.29 -1.06 14.88
CA LEU A 177 -0.07 -0.31 14.58
C LEU A 177 0.73 0.01 15.87
N ARG A 178 0.07 0.38 16.97
CA ARG A 178 0.75 0.57 18.27
C ARG A 178 1.44 -0.70 18.75
N LEU A 179 0.78 -1.87 18.64
CA LEU A 179 1.41 -3.16 19.00
C LEU A 179 2.73 -3.39 18.24
N LEU A 180 2.75 -3.06 16.93
CA LEU A 180 3.97 -3.21 16.13
C LEU A 180 5.04 -2.18 16.52
N VAL A 181 4.67 -0.93 16.75
CA VAL A 181 5.59 0.13 17.18
C VAL A 181 6.19 -0.19 18.56
N ASP A 182 5.39 -0.68 19.50
CA ASP A 182 5.87 -1.09 20.81
C ASP A 182 6.74 -2.33 20.73
N GLY A 183 6.42 -3.29 19.86
CA GLY A 183 7.28 -4.43 19.56
C GLY A 183 8.66 -4.03 19.00
N ILE A 184 8.70 -3.02 18.12
CA ILE A 184 9.97 -2.47 17.62
C ILE A 184 10.78 -1.86 18.77
N ALA A 185 10.15 -1.13 19.70
CA ALA A 185 10.82 -0.54 20.85
C ALA A 185 11.43 -1.58 21.79
N VAL A 186 10.69 -2.64 22.11
CA VAL A 186 11.19 -3.73 22.97
C VAL A 186 12.38 -4.45 22.31
N HIS A 187 12.37 -4.61 20.99
CA HIS A 187 13.45 -5.29 20.25
C HIS A 187 14.75 -4.47 20.24
N SER A 188 14.65 -3.14 20.35
CA SER A 188 15.81 -2.27 20.48
C SER A 188 16.51 -2.41 21.85
N ASP A 189 15.73 -2.54 22.91
CA ASP A 189 16.26 -2.65 24.28
C ASP A 189 17.00 -3.99 24.54
N THR A 190 16.60 -5.06 23.84
CA THR A 190 17.20 -6.39 24.02
C THR A 190 18.63 -6.48 23.45
N VAL A 191 18.99 -5.65 22.48
CA VAL A 191 20.33 -5.62 21.88
C VAL A 191 21.35 -4.88 22.77
N VAL A 192 20.89 -3.96 23.61
CA VAL A 192 21.76 -3.19 24.54
C VAL A 192 22.10 -3.97 25.80
N GLY A 193 21.24 -4.94 26.22
CA GLY A 193 21.39 -5.73 27.44
C GLY A 193 22.24 -7.01 27.32
N GLY A 194 22.73 -7.35 26.14
CA GLY A 194 23.48 -8.59 25.86
C GLY A 194 25.02 -8.45 25.82
N ARG A 195 25.59 -7.54 26.58
CA ARG A 195 27.04 -7.47 26.81
C ARG A 195 27.31 -7.65 28.32
N ASP A 196 27.34 -8.88 28.75
CA ASP A 196 28.12 -9.33 29.93
C ASP A 196 28.76 -10.67 29.60
#